data_c08dfb3734b8b330c69c3449b4dbecff
#
_entry.id   c08dfb3734b8b330c69c3449b4dbecff
#
_cell.length_a   1.000
_cell.length_b   1.000
_cell.length_c   1.000
_cell.angle_alpha   90.00
_cell.angle_beta   90.00
_cell.angle_gamma   90.00
#
_symmetry.space_group_name_H-M   'P 1'
#
loop_
_entity.id
_entity.type
_entity.pdbx_description
1 polymer ?
#
loop_
_entity_poly.entity_id
_entity_poly.type
_entity_poly.pdbx_seq_one_letter_code
_entity_poly.pdbx_strand_id
1 'polypeptide(L)'
;MKFKALAPICFAIFWLTACTTYRYEYIAPPTEHGKTCAVQCMNTKNVCYNGAQAQAQNNANACRQQNSYSYQACVNRAQSHDEVKKCNPNPQYCPTNVNYWQCDESYKIGRASC
;
A
#
# COMPACT_ATOMS: atom_id res chain seq x y z
N MET A 1 30.51 -20.18 42.38
CA MET A 1 30.89 -19.27 41.30
C MET A 1 29.75 -18.29 41.08
N LYS A 2 30.06 -16.99 41.13
CA LYS A 2 29.05 -15.90 41.33
C LYS A 2 28.50 -15.38 39.99
N PHE A 3 27.40 -15.94 39.49
CA PHE A 3 26.69 -15.45 38.28
C PHE A 3 25.55 -14.49 38.55
N LYS A 4 25.51 -13.86 39.73
CA LYS A 4 24.37 -13.00 40.17
C LYS A 4 24.41 -11.53 39.70
N ALA A 5 25.47 -11.08 39.00
CA ALA A 5 25.67 -9.66 38.69
C ALA A 5 25.43 -9.29 37.20
N LEU A 6 25.22 -10.24 36.31
CA LEU A 6 25.07 -9.96 34.86
C LEU A 6 23.61 -9.69 34.42
N ALA A 7 22.62 -10.11 35.20
CA ALA A 7 21.21 -9.95 34.84
C ALA A 7 20.69 -8.48 34.78
N PRO A 8 21.12 -7.54 35.66
CA PRO A 8 20.64 -6.18 35.62
C PRO A 8 21.22 -5.34 34.48
N ILE A 9 22.39 -5.70 33.93
CA ILE A 9 23.05 -4.93 32.86
C ILE A 9 22.34 -5.15 31.52
N CYS A 10 21.89 -6.37 31.21
CA CYS A 10 21.13 -6.63 29.99
C CYS A 10 19.75 -5.97 29.97
N PHE A 11 19.13 -5.76 31.14
CA PHE A 11 17.82 -5.10 31.25
C PHE A 11 17.91 -3.59 30.98
N ALA A 12 19.03 -2.97 31.35
CA ALA A 12 19.26 -1.54 31.13
C ALA A 12 19.51 -1.15 29.66
N ILE A 13 20.04 -2.08 28.85
CA ILE A 13 20.32 -1.84 27.43
C ILE A 13 19.04 -1.91 26.59
N PHE A 14 18.02 -2.64 27.04
CA PHE A 14 16.75 -2.80 26.31
C PHE A 14 15.87 -1.54 26.31
N TRP A 15 16.09 -0.59 27.23
CA TRP A 15 15.32 0.63 27.35
C TRP A 15 15.85 1.80 26.48
N LEU A 16 17.00 1.63 25.81
CA LEU A 16 17.62 2.67 24.99
C LEU A 16 17.25 2.63 23.51
N THR A 17 16.46 1.65 23.07
CA THR A 17 15.86 1.66 21.74
C THR A 17 14.58 2.53 21.73
N ALA A 18 14.72 3.78 22.14
CA ALA A 18 13.70 4.77 21.89
C ALA A 18 13.63 4.98 20.37
N CYS A 19 12.56 4.49 19.73
CA CYS A 19 12.23 4.84 18.36
C CYS A 19 12.15 6.38 18.29
N THR A 20 13.17 7.01 17.73
CA THR A 20 13.11 8.43 17.40
C THR A 20 12.13 8.57 16.25
N THR A 21 10.88 8.92 16.55
CA THR A 21 9.91 9.34 15.55
C THR A 21 10.35 10.71 15.03
N TYR A 22 10.91 10.73 13.83
CA TYR A 22 11.22 11.99 13.16
C TYR A 22 9.91 12.69 12.81
N ARG A 23 9.66 13.82 13.46
CA ARG A 23 8.53 14.70 13.15
C ARG A 23 9.02 15.69 12.11
N TYR A 24 8.61 15.51 10.87
CA TYR A 24 8.91 16.49 9.83
C TYR A 24 7.99 17.69 9.98
N GLU A 25 8.55 18.83 10.34
CA GLU A 25 7.86 20.11 10.28
C GLU A 25 8.13 20.75 8.92
N TYR A 26 7.07 21.00 8.17
CA TYR A 26 7.20 21.66 6.88
C TYR A 26 7.27 23.15 7.07
N ILE A 27 8.41 23.74 6.72
CA ILE A 27 8.58 25.19 6.61
C ILE A 27 8.41 25.55 5.13
N ALA A 28 7.41 26.36 4.80
CA ALA A 28 7.18 26.80 3.43
C ALA A 28 8.38 27.60 2.91
N PRO A 29 8.89 27.29 1.69
CA PRO A 29 10.02 28.01 1.13
C PRO A 29 9.67 29.50 0.94
N PRO A 30 10.56 30.43 1.32
CA PRO A 30 10.29 31.85 1.23
C PRO A 30 10.39 32.41 -0.19
N THR A 31 11.04 31.69 -1.10
CA THR A 31 11.28 32.13 -2.48
C THR A 31 10.15 31.72 -3.43
N GLU A 32 9.90 32.51 -4.46
CA GLU A 32 8.91 32.17 -5.51
C GLU A 32 9.29 30.89 -6.24
N HIS A 33 10.58 30.65 -6.46
CA HIS A 33 11.06 29.40 -7.06
C HIS A 33 10.75 28.18 -6.17
N GLY A 34 10.98 28.30 -4.88
CA GLY A 34 10.67 27.24 -3.92
C GLY A 34 9.17 26.97 -3.83
N LYS A 35 8.32 28.00 -3.87
CA LYS A 35 6.85 27.84 -3.89
C LYS A 35 6.40 27.08 -5.16
N THR A 36 6.96 27.42 -6.32
CA THR A 36 6.66 26.75 -7.58
C THR A 36 7.08 25.27 -7.52
N CYS A 37 8.26 24.98 -6.99
CA CYS A 37 8.74 23.62 -6.77
C CYS A 37 7.78 22.83 -5.86
N ALA A 38 7.33 23.41 -4.77
CA ALA A 38 6.39 22.77 -3.85
C ALA A 38 5.04 22.46 -4.51
N VAL A 39 4.53 23.35 -5.35
CA VAL A 39 3.29 23.13 -6.14
C VAL A 39 3.48 21.99 -7.15
N GLN A 40 4.62 21.93 -7.83
CA GLN A 40 4.92 20.83 -8.75
C GLN A 40 4.97 19.48 -8.03
N CYS A 41 5.61 19.43 -6.85
CA CYS A 41 5.63 18.22 -6.03
C CYS A 41 4.21 17.77 -5.65
N MET A 42 3.32 18.71 -5.29
CA MET A 42 1.93 18.41 -4.97
C MET A 42 1.17 17.87 -6.19
N ASN A 43 1.37 18.46 -7.36
CA ASN A 43 0.74 17.99 -8.59
C ASN A 43 1.22 16.57 -8.95
N THR A 44 2.51 16.29 -8.82
CA THR A 44 3.09 14.96 -9.04
C THR A 44 2.49 13.94 -8.06
N LYS A 45 2.31 14.31 -6.80
CA LYS A 45 1.62 13.47 -5.81
C LYS A 45 0.20 13.12 -6.26
N ASN A 46 -0.57 14.10 -6.70
CA ASN A 46 -1.95 13.91 -7.16
C ASN A 46 -2.01 12.98 -8.39
N VAL A 47 -1.09 13.14 -9.34
CA VAL A 47 -0.97 12.25 -10.51
C VAL A 47 -0.64 10.82 -10.07
N CYS A 48 0.28 10.66 -9.12
CA CYS A 48 0.63 9.36 -8.54
C CYS A 48 -0.60 8.69 -7.88
N TYR A 49 -1.37 9.42 -7.09
CA TYR A 49 -2.58 8.91 -6.44
C TYR A 49 -3.63 8.46 -7.45
N ASN A 50 -3.91 9.28 -8.47
CA ASN A 50 -4.86 8.95 -9.52
C ASN A 50 -4.42 7.70 -10.29
N GLY A 51 -3.13 7.59 -10.60
CA GLY A 51 -2.55 6.42 -11.27
C GLY A 51 -2.68 5.14 -10.42
N ALA A 52 -2.36 5.23 -9.14
CA ALA A 52 -2.48 4.09 -8.21
C ALA A 52 -3.95 3.64 -8.07
N GLN A 53 -4.89 4.58 -8.00
CA GLN A 53 -6.32 4.28 -7.93
C GLN A 53 -6.82 3.62 -9.23
N ALA A 54 -6.45 4.15 -10.39
CA ALA A 54 -6.81 3.57 -11.68
C ALA A 54 -6.27 2.14 -11.83
N GLN A 55 -5.03 1.91 -11.41
CA GLN A 55 -4.41 0.59 -11.43
C GLN A 55 -5.14 -0.40 -10.52
N ALA A 56 -5.51 0.00 -9.30
CA ALA A 56 -6.27 -0.84 -8.39
C ALA A 56 -7.65 -1.22 -8.97
N GLN A 57 -8.34 -0.27 -9.59
CA GLN A 57 -9.62 -0.52 -10.27
C GLN A 57 -9.47 -1.49 -11.46
N ASN A 58 -8.42 -1.31 -12.28
CA ASN A 58 -8.15 -2.19 -13.40
C ASN A 58 -7.84 -3.62 -12.93
N ASN A 59 -7.04 -3.77 -11.88
CA ASN A 59 -6.73 -5.07 -11.29
C ASN A 59 -8.00 -5.75 -10.73
N ALA A 60 -8.87 -4.99 -10.04
CA ALA A 60 -10.13 -5.50 -9.52
C ALA A 60 -11.09 -5.92 -10.65
N ASN A 61 -11.14 -5.17 -11.76
CA ASN A 61 -11.94 -5.51 -12.92
C ASN A 61 -11.41 -6.77 -13.62
N ALA A 62 -10.10 -6.90 -13.81
CA ALA A 62 -9.48 -8.10 -14.36
C ALA A 62 -9.77 -9.33 -13.49
N CYS A 63 -9.67 -9.19 -12.17
CA CYS A 63 -10.03 -10.24 -11.22
C CYS A 63 -11.50 -10.66 -11.37
N ARG A 64 -12.44 -9.71 -11.48
CA ARG A 64 -13.87 -10.01 -11.68
C ARG A 64 -14.14 -10.73 -13.01
N GLN A 65 -13.46 -10.31 -14.07
CA GLN A 65 -13.55 -11.00 -15.37
C GLN A 65 -13.04 -12.43 -15.26
N GLN A 66 -11.88 -12.64 -14.62
CA GLN A 66 -11.32 -13.97 -14.38
C GLN A 66 -12.32 -14.86 -13.63
N ASN A 67 -12.96 -14.34 -12.58
CA ASN A 67 -13.99 -15.06 -11.83
C ASN A 67 -15.16 -15.46 -12.73
N SER A 68 -15.65 -14.56 -13.56
CA SER A 68 -16.73 -14.82 -14.51
C SER A 68 -16.36 -15.89 -15.53
N TYR A 69 -15.17 -15.80 -16.12
CA TYR A 69 -14.68 -16.81 -17.06
C TYR A 69 -14.52 -18.18 -16.42
N SER A 70 -13.99 -18.24 -15.20
CA SER A 70 -13.80 -19.50 -14.48
C SER A 70 -15.14 -20.20 -14.21
N TYR A 71 -16.16 -19.45 -13.79
CA TYR A 71 -17.49 -19.97 -13.55
C TYR A 71 -18.15 -20.46 -14.85
N GLN A 72 -18.13 -19.63 -15.90
CA GLN A 72 -18.71 -19.98 -17.19
C GLN A 72 -18.02 -21.20 -17.81
N ALA A 73 -16.70 -21.29 -17.72
CA ALA A 73 -15.95 -22.43 -18.21
C ALA A 73 -16.31 -23.72 -17.46
N CYS A 74 -16.58 -23.64 -16.17
CA CYS A 74 -17.06 -24.77 -15.38
C CYS A 74 -18.46 -25.19 -15.85
N VAL A 75 -19.40 -24.26 -15.96
CA VAL A 75 -20.78 -24.52 -16.39
C VAL A 75 -20.82 -25.10 -17.80
N ASN A 76 -20.03 -24.59 -18.73
CA ASN A 76 -19.97 -25.04 -20.10
C ASN A 76 -19.40 -26.47 -20.27
N ARG A 77 -18.59 -26.92 -19.32
CA ARG A 77 -18.05 -28.29 -19.29
C ARG A 77 -18.97 -29.29 -18.61
N ALA A 78 -19.90 -28.81 -17.80
CA ALA A 78 -20.83 -29.66 -17.06
C ALA A 78 -21.79 -30.37 -18.02
N GLN A 79 -21.92 -31.71 -17.88
CA GLN A 79 -22.79 -32.56 -18.71
C GLN A 79 -24.13 -32.82 -18.01
N SER A 80 -24.28 -32.45 -16.74
CA SER A 80 -25.49 -32.65 -15.97
C SER A 80 -25.76 -31.48 -15.03
N HIS A 81 -27.03 -31.34 -14.61
CA HIS A 81 -27.45 -30.33 -13.64
C HIS A 81 -26.69 -30.45 -12.29
N ASP A 82 -26.37 -31.67 -11.87
CA ASP A 82 -25.63 -31.90 -10.63
C ASP A 82 -24.16 -31.52 -10.75
N GLU A 83 -23.58 -31.55 -11.94
CA GLU A 83 -22.24 -31.02 -12.20
C GLU A 83 -22.23 -29.49 -12.19
N VAL A 84 -23.25 -28.85 -12.75
CA VAL A 84 -23.39 -27.38 -12.67
C VAL A 84 -23.43 -26.89 -11.20
N LYS A 85 -24.14 -27.64 -10.33
CA LYS A 85 -24.18 -27.29 -8.89
C LYS A 85 -22.81 -27.35 -8.19
N LYS A 86 -21.88 -28.13 -8.73
CA LYS A 86 -20.50 -28.20 -8.21
C LYS A 86 -19.64 -27.05 -8.65
N CYS A 87 -20.04 -26.30 -9.68
CA CYS A 87 -19.36 -25.07 -10.06
C CYS A 87 -19.51 -24.04 -8.96
N ASN A 88 -18.39 -23.51 -8.46
CA ASN A 88 -18.43 -22.55 -7.37
C ASN A 88 -18.96 -21.19 -7.87
N PRO A 89 -20.17 -20.76 -7.46
CA PRO A 89 -20.72 -19.47 -7.85
C PRO A 89 -20.11 -18.31 -7.04
N ASN A 90 -19.36 -18.61 -5.95
CA ASN A 90 -18.75 -17.59 -5.12
C ASN A 90 -17.47 -17.08 -5.78
N PRO A 91 -17.47 -15.85 -6.28
CA PRO A 91 -16.29 -15.27 -6.87
C PRO A 91 -15.17 -15.09 -5.83
N GLN A 92 -13.94 -15.25 -6.26
CA GLN A 92 -12.80 -14.86 -5.44
C GLN A 92 -12.90 -13.36 -5.10
N TYR A 93 -12.55 -12.99 -3.87
CA TYR A 93 -12.51 -11.59 -3.46
C TYR A 93 -11.51 -10.81 -4.32
N CYS A 94 -11.97 -9.74 -4.94
CA CYS A 94 -11.19 -8.86 -5.79
C CYS A 94 -10.95 -7.53 -5.04
N PRO A 95 -9.80 -7.35 -4.39
CA PRO A 95 -9.54 -6.15 -3.60
C PRO A 95 -9.43 -4.91 -4.48
N THR A 96 -9.96 -3.79 -3.98
CA THR A 96 -9.80 -2.46 -4.57
C THR A 96 -8.91 -1.56 -3.72
N ASN A 97 -8.20 -2.13 -2.75
CA ASN A 97 -7.35 -1.37 -1.84
C ASN A 97 -6.19 -0.74 -2.61
N VAL A 98 -5.99 0.54 -2.38
CA VAL A 98 -4.90 1.32 -2.97
C VAL A 98 -3.84 1.57 -1.92
N ASN A 99 -2.59 1.28 -2.25
CA ASN A 99 -1.46 1.63 -1.41
C ASN A 99 -0.80 2.91 -1.94
N TYR A 100 -0.96 4.00 -1.21
CA TYR A 100 -0.39 5.30 -1.55
C TYR A 100 0.99 5.56 -0.95
N TRP A 101 1.55 4.60 -0.22
CA TRP A 101 2.79 4.79 0.52
C TRP A 101 3.94 5.32 -0.35
N GLN A 102 4.13 4.77 -1.55
CA GLN A 102 5.18 5.22 -2.47
C GLN A 102 4.98 6.67 -2.93
N CYS A 103 3.72 7.07 -3.16
CA CYS A 103 3.39 8.43 -3.53
C CYS A 103 3.67 9.42 -2.41
N ASP A 104 3.38 9.03 -1.17
CA ASP A 104 3.61 9.86 0.01
C ASP A 104 5.10 10.01 0.30
N GLU A 105 5.88 8.94 0.21
CA GLU A 105 7.34 8.99 0.42
C GLU A 105 8.03 9.82 -0.66
N SER A 106 7.68 9.64 -1.94
CA SER A 106 8.21 10.44 -3.03
C SER A 106 7.88 11.92 -2.87
N TYR A 107 6.67 12.24 -2.40
CA TYR A 107 6.26 13.61 -2.10
C TYR A 107 7.08 14.23 -0.98
N LYS A 108 7.29 13.51 0.13
CA LYS A 108 8.10 14.00 1.25
C LYS A 108 9.52 14.33 0.81
N ILE A 109 10.15 13.42 0.05
CA ILE A 109 11.52 13.60 -0.47
C ILE A 109 11.57 14.79 -1.43
N GLY A 110 10.68 14.86 -2.43
CA GLY A 110 10.65 15.94 -3.40
C GLY A 110 10.40 17.29 -2.77
N ARG A 111 9.50 17.38 -1.80
CA ARG A 111 9.19 18.60 -1.06
C ARG A 111 10.35 19.08 -0.19
N ALA A 112 11.12 18.16 0.38
CA ALA A 112 12.31 18.49 1.17
C ALA A 112 13.45 19.09 0.30
N SER A 113 13.41 18.85 -1.02
CA SER A 113 14.40 19.37 -1.98
C SER A 113 14.04 20.76 -2.51
N CYS A 114 12.87 21.27 -2.24
CA CYS A 114 12.41 22.61 -2.59
C CYS A 114 12.85 23.66 -1.58
#